data_da971a774f37f076fad724ec444171c3
#
_entry.id   da971a774f37f076fad724ec444171c3
#
_cell.length_a   1.000
_cell.length_b   1.000
_cell.length_c   1.000
_cell.angle_alpha   90.00
_cell.angle_beta   90.00
_cell.angle_gamma   90.00
#
_symmetry.space_group_name_H-M   'P 1'
#
loop_
_entity.id
_entity.type
_entity.pdbx_description
1 polymer ?
#
loop_
_entity_poly.entity_id
_entity_poly.type
_entity_poly.pdbx_seq_one_letter_code
_entity_poly.pdbx_strand_id
1 'polypeptide(L)'
;MKFVGVVASLIAHAVKVHRLIEADRQRLVDENTNLRLELRERYDFSNLVGTSGPMRHVQEQVAQVAPTATTVLLRGESGTGKELIAHDIHYNSPRAKKPFVKASCAALPHDLLKSELFGYEKGAFTGAQGSKKGRFEIANGGTLFLDEIGELSLATQVKLLRVLQEREFERLGGTETVKVNIRLLAATNKDLEKAITAGEFREDLFYRLNVFSIFVPPLRERKADVLQLADHFLEKYSREHTKSIKRISTPAIDMLVAYHWPGNVRELGNAIERAVVVCDSNAIHAHHLPPTLQTAEASGTTLKLSLTELVDAVEKDALQDALKSARGNRAKAARLLSTTERIFNYKVRKHGIDWRRFHA
;
A
#
# COMPACT_ATOMS: atom_id res chain seq x y z
N MET A 1 65.87 5.68 21.97
CA MET A 1 65.22 4.93 20.84
C MET A 1 63.94 4.18 21.21
N LYS A 2 63.75 3.61 22.41
CA LYS A 2 62.51 2.88 22.79
C LYS A 2 61.23 3.74 22.82
N PHE A 3 61.29 5.01 23.21
CA PHE A 3 60.14 5.91 23.32
C PHE A 3 59.55 6.27 21.95
N VAL A 4 60.41 6.52 20.95
CA VAL A 4 59.95 6.83 19.56
C VAL A 4 59.22 5.64 18.95
N GLY A 5 59.63 4.40 19.21
CA GLY A 5 58.95 3.19 18.73
C GLY A 5 57.56 3.00 19.34
N VAL A 6 57.37 3.33 20.61
CA VAL A 6 56.06 3.26 21.29
C VAL A 6 55.09 4.30 20.71
N VAL A 7 55.56 5.54 20.52
CA VAL A 7 54.76 6.62 19.93
C VAL A 7 54.36 6.29 18.49
N ALA A 8 55.28 5.78 17.67
CA ALA A 8 55.00 5.35 16.30
C ALA A 8 53.95 4.21 16.24
N SER A 9 54.04 3.24 17.17
CA SER A 9 53.06 2.14 17.28
C SER A 9 51.67 2.64 17.69
N LEU A 10 51.58 3.58 18.63
CA LEU A 10 50.32 4.21 19.03
C LEU A 10 49.67 4.99 17.89
N ILE A 11 50.45 5.77 17.15
CA ILE A 11 49.97 6.51 15.98
C ILE A 11 49.49 5.54 14.90
N ALA A 12 50.26 4.49 14.59
CA ALA A 12 49.86 3.49 13.60
C ALA A 12 48.54 2.78 14.01
N HIS A 13 48.39 2.48 15.31
CA HIS A 13 47.16 1.87 15.84
C HIS A 13 45.96 2.85 15.73
N ALA A 14 46.15 4.11 16.11
CA ALA A 14 45.08 5.15 15.98
C ALA A 14 44.64 5.37 14.52
N VAL A 15 45.59 5.41 13.57
CA VAL A 15 45.31 5.51 12.13
C VAL A 15 44.58 4.26 11.64
N LYS A 16 44.95 3.07 12.09
CA LYS A 16 44.25 1.83 11.72
C LYS A 16 42.81 1.80 12.24
N VAL A 17 42.61 2.19 13.51
CA VAL A 17 41.26 2.30 14.10
C VAL A 17 40.41 3.34 13.35
N HIS A 18 41.00 4.49 13.07
CA HIS A 18 40.29 5.55 12.32
C HIS A 18 39.88 5.07 10.93
N ARG A 19 40.75 4.38 10.19
CA ARG A 19 40.41 3.80 8.86
C ARG A 19 39.32 2.74 8.95
N LEU A 20 39.30 1.91 10.00
CA LEU A 20 38.25 0.93 10.21
C LEU A 20 36.89 1.60 10.48
N ILE A 21 36.88 2.64 11.32
CA ILE A 21 35.67 3.42 11.62
C ILE A 21 35.13 4.10 10.36
N GLU A 22 35.99 4.72 9.56
CA GLU A 22 35.59 5.36 8.31
C GLU A 22 35.08 4.35 7.26
N ALA A 23 35.72 3.18 7.14
CA ALA A 23 35.26 2.11 6.27
C ALA A 23 33.89 1.56 6.68
N ASP A 24 33.68 1.35 7.99
CA ASP A 24 32.40 0.87 8.54
C ASP A 24 31.30 1.91 8.38
N ARG A 25 31.63 3.19 8.60
CA ARG A 25 30.73 4.32 8.35
C ARG A 25 30.30 4.40 6.89
N GLN A 26 31.25 4.28 5.95
CA GLN A 26 30.96 4.32 4.52
C GLN A 26 30.05 3.13 4.11
N ARG A 27 30.37 1.92 4.61
CA ARG A 27 29.55 0.74 4.38
C ARG A 27 28.12 0.93 4.87
N LEU A 28 27.93 1.48 6.08
CA LEU A 28 26.59 1.77 6.63
C LEU A 28 25.84 2.85 5.80
N VAL A 29 26.57 3.84 5.29
CA VAL A 29 25.96 4.86 4.39
C VAL A 29 25.52 4.23 3.07
N ASP A 30 26.35 3.38 2.48
CA ASP A 30 26.04 2.70 1.21
C ASP A 30 24.89 1.72 1.40
N GLU A 31 24.89 0.92 2.48
CA GLU A 31 23.78 0.01 2.83
C GLU A 31 22.48 0.78 3.08
N ASN A 32 22.53 1.89 3.80
CA ASN A 32 21.37 2.74 4.05
C ASN A 32 20.85 3.37 2.75
N THR A 33 21.76 3.71 1.82
CA THR A 33 21.39 4.27 0.51
C THR A 33 20.74 3.20 -0.36
N ASN A 34 21.28 1.98 -0.38
CA ASN A 34 20.69 0.85 -1.11
C ASN A 34 19.34 0.46 -0.53
N LEU A 35 19.20 0.34 0.79
CA LEU A 35 17.92 0.09 1.44
C LEU A 35 16.87 1.17 1.14
N ARG A 36 17.29 2.42 1.04
CA ARG A 36 16.40 3.53 0.62
C ARG A 36 16.00 3.44 -0.84
N LEU A 37 16.90 2.99 -1.73
CA LEU A 37 16.58 2.75 -3.14
C LEU A 37 15.63 1.57 -3.27
N GLU A 38 15.87 0.46 -2.58
CA GLU A 38 14.96 -0.70 -2.53
C GLU A 38 13.58 -0.32 -1.97
N LEU A 39 13.54 0.48 -0.89
CA LEU A 39 12.28 1.02 -0.36
C LEU A 39 11.60 1.94 -1.39
N ARG A 40 12.36 2.73 -2.12
CA ARG A 40 11.83 3.60 -3.17
C ARG A 40 11.29 2.81 -4.35
N GLU A 41 11.96 1.73 -4.78
CA GLU A 41 11.48 0.81 -5.82
C GLU A 41 10.28 -0.01 -5.35
N ARG A 42 10.29 -0.46 -4.10
CA ARG A 42 9.18 -1.22 -3.49
C ARG A 42 7.93 -0.37 -3.26
N TYR A 43 8.13 0.93 -3.05
CA TYR A 43 7.10 1.96 -2.95
C TYR A 43 7.26 2.95 -4.09
N ASP A 44 7.40 2.47 -5.34
CA ASP A 44 7.54 3.34 -6.51
C ASP A 44 6.31 4.26 -6.62
N PHE A 45 6.51 5.52 -6.18
CA PHE A 45 5.47 6.53 -5.95
C PHE A 45 4.96 7.16 -7.24
N SER A 46 5.57 6.83 -8.40
CA SER A 46 4.99 7.06 -9.72
C SER A 46 3.70 6.26 -9.94
N ASN A 47 3.37 5.37 -8.99
CA ASN A 47 2.26 4.41 -9.04
C ASN A 47 1.11 4.73 -8.09
N LEU A 48 0.80 5.99 -7.84
CA LEU A 48 -0.58 6.35 -7.47
C LEU A 48 -1.45 6.04 -8.69
N VAL A 49 -1.64 4.72 -8.91
CA VAL A 49 -2.42 4.20 -10.04
C VAL A 49 -3.84 4.70 -9.90
N GLY A 50 -4.27 5.52 -10.85
CA GLY A 50 -5.61 6.04 -10.91
C GLY A 50 -5.65 7.33 -11.72
N THR A 51 -6.44 7.32 -12.79
CA THR A 51 -6.66 8.47 -13.69
C THR A 51 -8.09 9.01 -13.60
N SER A 52 -8.89 8.46 -12.68
CA SER A 52 -10.25 8.93 -12.42
C SER A 52 -10.26 10.37 -11.91
N GLY A 53 -11.37 11.09 -12.19
CA GLY A 53 -11.54 12.47 -11.70
C GLY A 53 -11.34 12.62 -10.20
N PRO A 54 -11.98 11.78 -9.34
CA PRO A 54 -11.75 11.82 -7.89
C PRO A 54 -10.30 11.62 -7.49
N MET A 55 -9.56 10.72 -8.15
CA MET A 55 -8.18 10.46 -7.83
C MET A 55 -7.24 11.58 -8.30
N ARG A 56 -7.52 12.20 -9.44
CA ARG A 56 -6.80 13.41 -9.88
C ARG A 56 -6.92 14.55 -8.89
N HIS A 57 -8.12 14.77 -8.33
CA HIS A 57 -8.30 15.78 -7.29
C HIS A 57 -7.44 15.50 -6.03
N VAL A 58 -7.34 14.22 -5.61
CA VAL A 58 -6.41 13.83 -4.52
C VAL A 58 -4.96 14.14 -4.89
N GLN A 59 -4.52 13.84 -6.11
CA GLN A 59 -3.16 14.13 -6.58
C GLN A 59 -2.86 15.64 -6.59
N GLU A 60 -3.82 16.47 -7.01
CA GLU A 60 -3.70 17.94 -6.96
C GLU A 60 -3.54 18.43 -5.53
N GLN A 61 -4.35 17.93 -4.58
CA GLN A 61 -4.23 18.27 -3.17
C GLN A 61 -2.88 17.84 -2.57
N VAL A 62 -2.39 16.65 -2.95
CA VAL A 62 -1.06 16.17 -2.56
C VAL A 62 0.04 17.10 -3.09
N ALA A 63 0.01 17.46 -4.36
CA ALA A 63 0.97 18.38 -4.97
C ALA A 63 0.96 19.77 -4.28
N GLN A 64 -0.20 20.25 -3.90
CA GLN A 64 -0.36 21.53 -3.20
C GLN A 64 0.23 21.50 -1.78
N VAL A 65 -0.01 20.41 -1.02
CA VAL A 65 0.39 20.34 0.39
C VAL A 65 1.81 19.80 0.59
N ALA A 66 2.34 19.01 -0.34
CA ALA A 66 3.65 18.39 -0.21
C ALA A 66 4.79 19.37 0.13
N PRO A 67 4.93 20.54 -0.53
CA PRO A 67 6.03 21.47 -0.25
C PRO A 67 5.90 22.18 1.10
N THR A 68 4.76 22.07 1.80
CA THR A 68 4.52 22.76 3.07
C THR A 68 4.91 21.92 4.29
N ALA A 69 5.01 22.54 5.47
CA ALA A 69 5.18 21.86 6.75
C ALA A 69 3.85 21.57 7.47
N THR A 70 2.73 21.81 6.80
CA THR A 70 1.38 21.68 7.34
C THR A 70 1.07 20.25 7.75
N THR A 71 0.33 20.09 8.86
CA THR A 71 -0.25 18.81 9.26
C THR A 71 -1.32 18.39 8.26
N VAL A 72 -1.30 17.14 7.84
CA VAL A 72 -2.27 16.58 6.89
C VAL A 72 -3.04 15.45 7.54
N LEU A 73 -4.35 15.48 7.41
CA LEU A 73 -5.26 14.42 7.84
C LEU A 73 -5.81 13.69 6.61
N LEU A 74 -5.41 12.42 6.43
CA LEU A 74 -5.90 11.55 5.38
C LEU A 74 -7.14 10.81 5.87
N ARG A 75 -8.27 11.04 5.24
CA ARG A 75 -9.55 10.40 5.58
C ARG A 75 -9.98 9.45 4.47
N GLY A 76 -10.57 8.33 4.83
CA GLY A 76 -11.09 7.35 3.86
C GLY A 76 -11.11 5.95 4.43
N GLU A 77 -11.83 5.07 3.77
CA GLU A 77 -12.02 3.69 4.20
C GLU A 77 -10.71 2.90 4.29
N SER A 78 -10.74 1.77 5.01
CA SER A 78 -9.60 0.86 5.06
C SER A 78 -9.27 0.34 3.66
N GLY A 79 -7.97 0.21 3.34
CA GLY A 79 -7.52 -0.32 2.05
C GLY A 79 -7.60 0.65 0.87
N THR A 80 -7.95 1.94 1.05
CA THR A 80 -8.03 2.93 -0.05
C THR A 80 -6.68 3.43 -0.54
N GLY A 81 -5.58 3.19 0.21
CA GLY A 81 -4.22 3.62 -0.16
C GLY A 81 -3.71 4.85 0.61
N LYS A 82 -4.29 5.21 1.77
CA LYS A 82 -3.87 6.37 2.59
C LYS A 82 -2.37 6.38 2.90
N GLU A 83 -1.78 5.22 3.16
CA GLU A 83 -0.34 5.10 3.43
C GLU A 83 0.51 5.49 2.21
N LEU A 84 0.14 5.06 1.00
CA LEU A 84 0.84 5.44 -0.23
C LEU A 84 0.79 6.96 -0.44
N ILE A 85 -0.36 7.58 -0.17
CA ILE A 85 -0.53 9.03 -0.25
C ILE A 85 0.37 9.74 0.79
N ALA A 86 0.48 9.21 2.01
CA ALA A 86 1.37 9.77 3.02
C ALA A 86 2.84 9.71 2.59
N HIS A 87 3.25 8.61 1.97
CA HIS A 87 4.58 8.49 1.36
C HIS A 87 4.78 9.52 0.25
N ASP A 88 3.81 9.65 -0.67
CA ASP A 88 3.88 10.60 -1.79
C ASP A 88 4.04 12.04 -1.28
N ILE A 89 3.26 12.45 -0.26
CA ILE A 89 3.42 13.75 0.40
C ILE A 89 4.83 13.94 0.98
N HIS A 90 5.40 12.91 1.60
CA HIS A 90 6.75 13.01 2.18
C HIS A 90 7.82 13.14 1.12
N TYR A 91 7.82 12.27 0.09
CA TYR A 91 8.88 12.25 -0.93
C TYR A 91 8.84 13.46 -1.87
N ASN A 92 7.69 14.10 -2.04
CA ASN A 92 7.55 15.36 -2.75
C ASN A 92 7.71 16.60 -1.84
N SER A 93 8.20 16.43 -0.61
CA SER A 93 8.41 17.50 0.36
C SER A 93 9.89 17.91 0.48
N PRO A 94 10.19 19.08 1.07
CA PRO A 94 11.56 19.46 1.43
C PRO A 94 12.24 18.48 2.41
N ARG A 95 11.46 17.58 3.04
CA ARG A 95 11.94 16.54 3.96
C ARG A 95 12.12 15.17 3.30
N ALA A 96 12.08 15.06 1.97
CA ALA A 96 12.18 13.80 1.23
C ALA A 96 13.42 12.94 1.59
N LYS A 97 14.53 13.59 1.94
CA LYS A 97 15.79 12.93 2.36
C LYS A 97 15.88 12.67 3.88
N LYS A 98 14.88 13.08 4.65
CA LYS A 98 14.83 12.95 6.10
C LYS A 98 14.03 11.68 6.48
N PRO A 99 14.08 11.24 7.75
CA PRO A 99 13.32 10.06 8.17
C PRO A 99 11.82 10.17 7.91
N PHE A 100 11.22 9.11 7.35
CA PHE A 100 9.80 8.87 7.37
C PHE A 100 9.52 7.76 8.37
N VAL A 101 8.86 8.09 9.46
CA VAL A 101 8.58 7.14 10.55
C VAL A 101 7.09 6.87 10.60
N LYS A 102 6.71 5.60 10.43
CA LYS A 102 5.32 5.13 10.55
C LYS A 102 5.06 4.58 11.95
N ALA A 103 3.88 4.89 12.49
CA ALA A 103 3.32 4.23 13.66
C ALA A 103 1.83 3.95 13.42
N SER A 104 1.41 2.70 13.66
CA SER A 104 0.00 2.31 13.60
C SER A 104 -0.59 2.40 15.00
N CYS A 105 -1.66 3.17 15.15
CA CYS A 105 -2.32 3.35 16.44
C CYS A 105 -3.25 2.19 16.81
N ALA A 106 -3.62 1.34 15.85
CA ALA A 106 -4.46 0.17 16.05
C ALA A 106 -3.68 -1.13 16.31
N ALA A 107 -2.38 -1.16 15.98
CA ALA A 107 -1.61 -2.41 15.97
C ALA A 107 -1.16 -2.89 17.37
N LEU A 108 -1.21 -2.02 18.37
CA LEU A 108 -0.67 -2.28 19.71
C LEU A 108 -1.68 -1.94 20.80
N PRO A 109 -1.66 -2.65 21.94
CA PRO A 109 -2.36 -2.22 23.15
C PRO A 109 -1.99 -0.78 23.54
N HIS A 110 -2.93 -0.04 24.12
CA HIS A 110 -2.78 1.40 24.40
C HIS A 110 -1.52 1.78 25.19
N ASP A 111 -1.12 0.97 26.17
CA ASP A 111 0.06 1.26 26.98
C ASP A 111 1.37 1.00 26.23
N LEU A 112 1.40 -0.03 25.39
CA LEU A 112 2.52 -0.30 24.52
C LEU A 112 2.64 0.77 23.43
N LEU A 113 1.52 1.24 22.88
CA LEU A 113 1.51 2.33 21.91
C LEU A 113 2.09 3.62 22.48
N LYS A 114 1.74 3.98 23.74
CA LYS A 114 2.36 5.13 24.41
C LYS A 114 3.87 5.00 24.50
N SER A 115 4.37 3.83 24.90
CA SER A 115 5.80 3.59 25.03
C SER A 115 6.52 3.62 23.68
N GLU A 116 5.89 3.14 22.60
CA GLU A 116 6.43 3.24 21.24
C GLU A 116 6.44 4.68 20.73
N LEU A 117 5.39 5.46 20.96
CA LEU A 117 5.31 6.83 20.48
C LEU A 117 6.28 7.78 21.21
N PHE A 118 6.25 7.76 22.54
CA PHE A 118 6.98 8.73 23.37
C PHE A 118 8.31 8.21 23.91
N GLY A 119 8.58 6.89 23.82
CA GLY A 119 9.73 6.29 24.47
C GLY A 119 9.56 6.16 25.98
N TYR A 120 10.53 5.57 26.64
CA TYR A 120 10.52 5.38 28.10
C TYR A 120 11.91 5.39 28.70
N GLU A 121 11.99 5.75 29.97
CA GLU A 121 13.19 5.64 30.78
C GLU A 121 13.20 4.32 31.57
N LYS A 122 14.39 3.92 32.02
CA LYS A 122 14.56 2.74 32.86
C LYS A 122 13.66 2.83 34.10
N GLY A 123 12.85 1.79 34.36
CA GLY A 123 11.93 1.74 35.50
C GLY A 123 10.56 2.39 35.26
N ALA A 124 10.26 2.85 34.06
CA ALA A 124 8.97 3.48 33.72
C ALA A 124 7.75 2.54 33.91
N PHE A 125 7.95 1.24 33.77
CA PHE A 125 6.96 0.19 34.02
C PHE A 125 7.65 -1.14 34.34
N THR A 126 6.90 -2.13 34.80
CA THR A 126 7.41 -3.48 35.08
C THR A 126 7.95 -4.11 33.77
N GLY A 127 9.28 -4.31 33.70
CA GLY A 127 9.96 -4.81 32.51
C GLY A 127 10.80 -3.76 31.76
N ALA A 128 10.74 -2.49 32.11
CA ALA A 128 11.61 -1.43 31.54
C ALA A 128 13.04 -1.51 32.09
N GLN A 129 13.84 -2.44 31.59
CA GLN A 129 15.23 -2.67 32.01
C GLN A 129 16.21 -1.59 31.50
N GLY A 130 15.87 -0.86 30.43
CA GLY A 130 16.66 0.20 29.82
C GLY A 130 15.80 1.35 29.34
N SER A 131 16.42 2.43 28.82
CA SER A 131 15.71 3.51 28.13
C SER A 131 15.54 3.19 26.65
N LYS A 132 14.43 3.63 26.04
CA LYS A 132 14.14 3.47 24.61
C LYS A 132 13.62 4.78 24.03
N LYS A 133 14.19 5.20 22.90
CA LYS A 133 13.69 6.35 22.14
C LYS A 133 12.33 6.04 21.50
N GLY A 134 11.42 6.99 21.56
CA GLY A 134 10.11 6.89 20.92
C GLY A 134 10.11 7.30 19.44
N ARG A 135 8.98 7.03 18.76
CA ARG A 135 8.79 7.37 17.35
C ARG A 135 8.92 8.88 17.09
N PHE A 136 8.50 9.73 18.02
CA PHE A 136 8.67 11.17 17.93
C PHE A 136 10.14 11.60 17.86
N GLU A 137 11.00 10.98 18.66
CA GLU A 137 12.44 11.25 18.64
C GLU A 137 13.09 10.74 17.35
N ILE A 138 12.72 9.53 16.91
CA ILE A 138 13.25 8.92 15.69
C ILE A 138 12.85 9.74 14.45
N ALA A 139 11.66 10.34 14.47
CA ALA A 139 11.14 11.18 13.38
C ALA A 139 11.70 12.61 13.39
N ASN A 140 12.53 12.98 14.36
CA ASN A 140 13.03 14.35 14.49
C ASN A 140 13.76 14.84 13.23
N GLY A 141 13.40 16.02 12.76
CA GLY A 141 13.83 16.60 11.48
C GLY A 141 13.12 16.04 10.25
N GLY A 142 12.31 14.98 10.39
CA GLY A 142 11.62 14.26 9.32
C GLY A 142 10.09 14.37 9.37
N THR A 143 9.43 13.27 9.01
CA THR A 143 7.96 13.13 8.98
C THR A 143 7.54 11.95 9.84
N LEU A 144 6.54 12.17 10.70
CA LEU A 144 5.85 11.12 11.44
C LEU A 144 4.49 10.87 10.80
N PHE A 145 4.22 9.62 10.42
CA PHE A 145 2.92 9.19 9.92
C PHE A 145 2.22 8.33 10.99
N LEU A 146 1.07 8.83 11.47
CA LEU A 146 0.22 8.12 12.41
C LEU A 146 -0.98 7.52 11.67
N ASP A 147 -0.98 6.21 11.52
CA ASP A 147 -2.08 5.48 10.89
C ASP A 147 -3.14 5.10 11.92
N GLU A 148 -4.41 5.16 11.54
CA GLU A 148 -5.59 4.89 12.40
C GLU A 148 -5.60 5.75 13.67
N ILE A 149 -5.43 7.09 13.51
CA ILE A 149 -5.36 8.05 14.64
C ILE A 149 -6.60 8.03 15.52
N GLY A 150 -7.76 7.64 14.98
CA GLY A 150 -9.01 7.51 15.73
C GLY A 150 -9.03 6.37 16.75
N GLU A 151 -7.99 5.52 16.80
CA GLU A 151 -7.87 4.43 17.79
C GLU A 151 -7.08 4.85 19.04
N LEU A 152 -6.61 6.09 19.11
CA LEU A 152 -5.87 6.58 20.28
C LEU A 152 -6.77 6.69 21.52
N SER A 153 -6.26 6.21 22.67
CA SER A 153 -6.92 6.48 23.96
C SER A 153 -6.88 7.98 24.30
N LEU A 154 -7.88 8.47 25.01
CA LEU A 154 -7.96 9.88 25.45
C LEU A 154 -6.68 10.39 26.13
N ALA A 155 -6.06 9.55 26.98
CA ALA A 155 -4.79 9.88 27.64
C ALA A 155 -3.61 10.03 26.65
N THR A 156 -3.60 9.27 25.55
CA THR A 156 -2.58 9.41 24.48
C THR A 156 -2.88 10.65 23.63
N GLN A 157 -4.14 10.95 23.38
CA GLN A 157 -4.57 12.15 22.66
C GLN A 157 -4.11 13.43 23.36
N VAL A 158 -4.21 13.52 24.71
CA VAL A 158 -3.70 14.65 25.50
C VAL A 158 -2.20 14.85 25.31
N LYS A 159 -1.41 13.76 25.41
CA LYS A 159 0.04 13.85 25.17
C LYS A 159 0.38 14.26 23.74
N LEU A 160 -0.33 13.71 22.75
CA LEU A 160 -0.15 14.06 21.35
C LEU A 160 -0.43 15.54 21.11
N LEU A 161 -1.53 16.06 21.66
CA LEU A 161 -1.89 17.49 21.56
C LEU A 161 -0.76 18.38 22.08
N ARG A 162 -0.19 18.05 23.25
CA ARG A 162 0.93 18.79 23.84
C ARG A 162 2.13 18.82 22.89
N VAL A 163 2.53 17.67 22.32
CA VAL A 163 3.62 17.61 21.33
C VAL A 163 3.36 18.47 20.10
N LEU A 164 2.12 18.51 19.63
CA LEU A 164 1.75 19.32 18.46
C LEU A 164 1.74 20.83 18.73
N GLN A 165 1.47 21.24 19.97
CA GLN A 165 1.42 22.63 20.38
C GLN A 165 2.80 23.16 20.77
N GLU A 166 3.49 22.43 21.67
CA GLU A 166 4.72 22.87 22.32
C GLU A 166 5.98 22.41 21.58
N ARG A 167 5.86 21.41 20.67
CA ARG A 167 6.99 20.79 19.98
C ARG A 167 7.98 20.09 20.91
N GLU A 168 7.49 19.69 22.09
CA GLU A 168 8.28 19.00 23.10
C GLU A 168 7.42 18.01 23.90
N PHE A 169 8.06 17.04 24.51
CA PHE A 169 7.41 16.04 25.37
C PHE A 169 8.43 15.41 26.34
N GLU A 170 7.93 14.63 27.30
CA GLU A 170 8.70 13.84 28.24
C GLU A 170 8.51 12.35 27.94
N ARG A 171 9.59 11.57 28.02
CA ARG A 171 9.51 10.09 27.95
C ARG A 171 8.68 9.55 29.11
N LEU A 172 8.13 8.36 28.95
CA LEU A 172 7.42 7.71 30.07
C LEU A 172 8.40 7.43 31.23
N GLY A 173 8.00 7.82 32.44
CA GLY A 173 8.83 7.70 33.64
C GLY A 173 10.02 8.65 33.70
N GLY A 174 10.20 9.54 32.73
CA GLY A 174 11.22 10.57 32.70
C GLY A 174 10.67 11.96 32.99
N THR A 175 11.57 12.87 33.37
CA THR A 175 11.31 14.31 33.60
C THR A 175 12.05 15.20 32.61
N GLU A 176 12.89 14.62 31.76
CA GLU A 176 13.66 15.34 30.77
C GLU A 176 12.76 15.72 29.59
N THR A 177 12.74 17.03 29.26
CA THR A 177 11.99 17.55 28.10
C THR A 177 12.75 17.33 26.82
N VAL A 178 12.14 16.61 25.89
CA VAL A 178 12.68 16.30 24.57
C VAL A 178 12.04 17.19 23.52
N LYS A 179 12.81 18.06 22.87
CA LYS A 179 12.34 18.92 21.77
C LYS A 179 12.39 18.21 20.43
N VAL A 180 11.34 18.35 19.62
CA VAL A 180 11.24 17.71 18.31
C VAL A 180 10.70 18.65 17.25
N ASN A 181 11.27 18.54 16.05
CA ASN A 181 10.79 19.22 14.85
C ASN A 181 10.31 18.19 13.84
N ILE A 182 9.05 17.85 13.88
CA ILE A 182 8.45 16.87 12.98
C ILE A 182 7.38 17.51 12.09
N ARG A 183 7.19 16.96 10.89
CA ARG A 183 5.96 17.10 10.11
C ARG A 183 5.04 15.94 10.45
N LEU A 184 3.80 16.23 10.83
CA LEU A 184 2.82 15.18 11.13
C LEU A 184 1.90 14.94 9.92
N LEU A 185 1.76 13.67 9.56
CA LEU A 185 0.72 13.15 8.68
C LEU A 185 -0.12 12.17 9.54
N ALA A 186 -1.42 12.27 9.50
CA ALA A 186 -2.33 11.37 10.23
C ALA A 186 -3.32 10.74 9.27
N ALA A 187 -3.71 9.49 9.50
CA ALA A 187 -4.74 8.81 8.72
C ALA A 187 -5.79 8.19 9.62
N THR A 188 -7.03 8.14 9.13
CA THR A 188 -8.13 7.49 9.81
C THR A 188 -9.19 6.98 8.83
N ASN A 189 -9.84 5.89 9.19
CA ASN A 189 -11.06 5.39 8.55
C ASN A 189 -12.31 5.73 9.39
N LYS A 190 -12.14 6.23 10.63
CA LYS A 190 -13.24 6.63 11.52
C LYS A 190 -13.75 8.03 11.18
N ASP A 191 -15.03 8.21 11.39
CA ASP A 191 -15.68 9.53 11.42
C ASP A 191 -15.34 10.20 12.77
N LEU A 192 -14.31 11.08 12.74
CA LEU A 192 -13.82 11.73 13.96
C LEU A 192 -14.85 12.68 14.56
N GLU A 193 -15.73 13.28 13.78
CA GLU A 193 -16.80 14.17 14.24
C GLU A 193 -17.82 13.38 15.08
N LYS A 194 -18.15 12.14 14.66
CA LYS A 194 -18.98 11.25 15.47
C LYS A 194 -18.25 10.78 16.73
N ALA A 195 -16.94 10.48 16.61
CA ALA A 195 -16.13 10.08 17.76
C ALA A 195 -16.02 11.21 18.82
N ILE A 196 -15.97 12.49 18.39
CA ILE A 196 -16.03 13.64 19.29
C ILE A 196 -17.38 13.67 20.03
N THR A 197 -18.48 13.53 19.32
CA THR A 197 -19.82 13.51 19.92
C THR A 197 -19.99 12.36 20.91
N ALA A 198 -19.36 11.21 20.64
CA ALA A 198 -19.35 10.06 21.54
C ALA A 198 -18.37 10.18 22.73
N GLY A 199 -17.56 11.25 22.79
CA GLY A 199 -16.55 11.44 23.83
C GLY A 199 -15.30 10.54 23.69
N GLU A 200 -15.13 9.89 22.55
CA GLU A 200 -13.99 8.99 22.24
C GLU A 200 -12.80 9.74 21.66
N PHE A 201 -13.03 10.92 21.07
CA PHE A 201 -11.99 11.76 20.49
C PHE A 201 -12.12 13.19 20.97
N ARG A 202 -10.97 13.84 21.24
CA ARG A 202 -10.96 15.22 21.74
C ARG A 202 -11.10 16.22 20.60
N GLU A 203 -11.95 17.20 20.80
CA GLU A 203 -12.22 18.26 19.82
C GLU A 203 -10.98 19.16 19.58
N ASP A 204 -10.22 19.47 20.64
CA ASP A 204 -9.01 20.29 20.53
C ASP A 204 -7.92 19.62 19.68
N LEU A 205 -7.75 18.29 19.82
CA LEU A 205 -6.85 17.53 18.99
C LEU A 205 -7.34 17.47 17.53
N PHE A 206 -8.64 17.29 17.32
CA PHE A 206 -9.20 17.27 15.97
C PHE A 206 -8.88 18.55 15.20
N TYR A 207 -9.11 19.73 15.77
CA TYR A 207 -8.79 21.00 15.10
C TYR A 207 -7.28 21.16 14.84
N ARG A 208 -6.43 20.61 15.68
CA ARG A 208 -4.98 20.65 15.47
C ARG A 208 -4.50 19.69 14.38
N LEU A 209 -5.22 18.59 14.15
CA LEU A 209 -4.94 17.62 13.06
C LEU A 209 -5.57 18.04 11.74
N ASN A 210 -6.78 18.58 11.78
CA ASN A 210 -7.59 18.90 10.60
C ASN A 210 -7.25 20.27 10.00
N VAL A 211 -5.94 20.54 9.80
CA VAL A 211 -5.46 21.78 9.15
C VAL A 211 -5.58 21.67 7.64
N PHE A 212 -5.18 20.53 7.07
CA PHE A 212 -5.38 20.18 5.67
C PHE A 212 -5.90 18.75 5.59
N SER A 213 -7.11 18.58 5.11
CA SER A 213 -7.75 17.26 5.01
C SER A 213 -7.83 16.79 3.58
N ILE A 214 -7.40 15.55 3.33
CA ILE A 214 -7.52 14.89 2.03
C ILE A 214 -8.44 13.69 2.21
N PHE A 215 -9.54 13.67 1.49
CA PHE A 215 -10.45 12.52 1.44
C PHE A 215 -10.04 11.60 0.29
N VAL A 216 -9.71 10.34 0.64
CA VAL A 216 -9.34 9.31 -0.32
C VAL A 216 -10.59 8.52 -0.69
N PRO A 217 -11.07 8.61 -1.94
CA PRO A 217 -12.32 8.00 -2.34
C PRO A 217 -12.23 6.47 -2.29
N PRO A 218 -13.31 5.79 -1.88
CA PRO A 218 -13.38 4.33 -1.96
C PRO A 218 -13.39 3.86 -3.41
N LEU A 219 -12.96 2.61 -3.66
CA LEU A 219 -12.76 2.09 -5.01
C LEU A 219 -14.06 2.06 -5.84
N ARG A 220 -15.22 1.87 -5.19
CA ARG A 220 -16.54 1.93 -5.85
C ARG A 220 -16.90 3.30 -6.45
N GLU A 221 -16.28 4.39 -5.98
CA GLU A 221 -16.46 5.75 -6.50
C GLU A 221 -15.45 6.11 -7.60
N ARG A 222 -14.46 5.23 -7.83
CA ARG A 222 -13.43 5.37 -8.87
C ARG A 222 -13.29 4.09 -9.72
N LYS A 223 -14.42 3.56 -10.18
CA LYS A 223 -14.48 2.31 -10.97
C LYS A 223 -13.59 2.31 -12.21
N ALA A 224 -13.33 3.47 -12.80
CA ALA A 224 -12.41 3.61 -13.93
C ALA A 224 -10.97 3.18 -13.58
N ASP A 225 -10.57 3.25 -12.30
CA ASP A 225 -9.24 2.86 -11.85
C ASP A 225 -9.11 1.36 -11.59
N VAL A 226 -10.23 0.61 -11.49
CA VAL A 226 -10.22 -0.83 -11.14
C VAL A 226 -9.39 -1.63 -12.13
N LEU A 227 -9.54 -1.37 -13.43
CA LEU A 227 -8.81 -2.10 -14.46
C LEU A 227 -7.31 -1.80 -14.41
N GLN A 228 -6.94 -0.52 -14.28
CA GLN A 228 -5.53 -0.11 -14.19
C GLN A 228 -4.86 -0.70 -12.95
N LEU A 229 -5.56 -0.72 -11.81
CA LEU A 229 -5.08 -1.35 -10.58
C LEU A 229 -4.95 -2.86 -10.73
N ALA A 230 -5.92 -3.51 -11.39
CA ALA A 230 -5.87 -4.95 -11.64
C ALA A 230 -4.71 -5.32 -12.56
N ASP A 231 -4.45 -4.56 -13.62
CA ASP A 231 -3.31 -4.78 -14.51
C ASP A 231 -1.97 -4.55 -13.79
N HIS A 232 -1.87 -3.51 -12.97
CA HIS A 232 -0.70 -3.26 -12.13
C HIS A 232 -0.42 -4.43 -11.17
N PHE A 233 -1.45 -4.93 -10.47
CA PHE A 233 -1.30 -6.08 -9.57
C PHE A 233 -1.00 -7.37 -10.35
N LEU A 234 -1.59 -7.56 -11.52
CA LEU A 234 -1.29 -8.70 -12.38
C LEU A 234 0.20 -8.73 -12.75
N GLU A 235 0.74 -7.61 -13.21
CA GLU A 235 2.16 -7.51 -13.57
C GLU A 235 3.06 -7.75 -12.36
N LYS A 236 2.76 -7.12 -11.22
CA LYS A 236 3.49 -7.27 -9.97
C LYS A 236 3.54 -8.73 -9.52
N TYR A 237 2.37 -9.36 -9.34
CA TYR A 237 2.30 -10.72 -8.79
C TYR A 237 2.74 -11.79 -9.81
N SER A 238 2.55 -11.56 -11.12
CA SER A 238 3.11 -12.47 -12.14
C SER A 238 4.63 -12.50 -12.07
N ARG A 239 5.28 -11.36 -11.82
CA ARG A 239 6.73 -11.27 -11.62
C ARG A 239 7.16 -11.95 -10.31
N GLU A 240 6.48 -11.67 -9.19
CA GLU A 240 6.78 -12.23 -7.87
C GLU A 240 6.64 -13.77 -7.85
N HIS A 241 5.62 -14.32 -8.51
CA HIS A 241 5.36 -15.76 -8.58
C HIS A 241 5.99 -16.44 -9.81
N THR A 242 6.81 -15.73 -10.59
CA THR A 242 7.49 -16.26 -11.78
C THR A 242 6.52 -16.88 -12.81
N LYS A 243 5.32 -16.32 -12.93
CA LYS A 243 4.27 -16.75 -13.87
C LYS A 243 4.21 -15.83 -15.10
N SER A 244 3.89 -16.41 -16.27
CA SER A 244 3.80 -15.67 -17.53
C SER A 244 2.35 -15.30 -17.88
N ILE A 245 1.61 -14.75 -16.92
CA ILE A 245 0.21 -14.32 -17.13
C ILE A 245 0.22 -12.92 -17.71
N LYS A 246 -0.42 -12.72 -18.86
CA LYS A 246 -0.32 -11.47 -19.64
C LYS A 246 -1.61 -10.65 -19.66
N ARG A 247 -2.74 -11.21 -19.27
CA ARG A 247 -4.04 -10.56 -19.43
C ARG A 247 -5.09 -11.10 -18.47
N ILE A 248 -6.14 -10.31 -18.31
CA ILE A 248 -7.39 -10.69 -17.64
C ILE A 248 -8.45 -10.86 -18.72
N SER A 249 -9.25 -11.92 -18.69
CA SER A 249 -10.33 -12.15 -19.66
C SER A 249 -11.47 -11.14 -19.48
N THR A 250 -12.21 -10.84 -20.54
CA THR A 250 -13.32 -9.88 -20.49
C THR A 250 -14.36 -10.20 -19.41
N PRO A 251 -14.83 -11.46 -19.24
CA PRO A 251 -15.76 -11.78 -18.16
C PRO A 251 -15.16 -11.56 -16.76
N ALA A 252 -13.86 -11.80 -16.57
CA ALA A 252 -13.21 -11.50 -15.30
C ALA A 252 -13.11 -9.99 -15.05
N ILE A 253 -12.84 -9.18 -16.08
CA ILE A 253 -12.85 -7.72 -16.02
C ILE A 253 -14.24 -7.21 -15.61
N ASP A 254 -15.31 -7.70 -16.26
CA ASP A 254 -16.68 -7.30 -15.96
C ASP A 254 -17.03 -7.58 -14.48
N MET A 255 -16.61 -8.72 -13.95
CA MET A 255 -16.78 -9.06 -12.53
C MET A 255 -16.01 -8.11 -11.62
N LEU A 256 -14.75 -7.80 -11.95
CA LEU A 256 -13.92 -6.87 -11.15
C LEU A 256 -14.51 -5.46 -11.11
N VAL A 257 -15.05 -4.95 -12.23
CA VAL A 257 -15.66 -3.61 -12.33
C VAL A 257 -17.04 -3.55 -11.67
N ALA A 258 -17.81 -4.65 -11.71
CA ALA A 258 -19.13 -4.73 -11.10
C ALA A 258 -19.08 -4.77 -9.56
N TYR A 259 -18.05 -5.34 -8.97
CA TYR A 259 -17.97 -5.55 -7.54
C TYR A 259 -17.75 -4.26 -6.74
N HIS A 260 -18.26 -4.22 -5.50
CA HIS A 260 -18.28 -3.01 -4.66
C HIS A 260 -16.99 -2.76 -3.89
N TRP A 261 -16.11 -3.75 -3.77
CA TRP A 261 -14.82 -3.67 -3.11
C TRP A 261 -14.88 -3.09 -1.69
N PRO A 262 -15.53 -3.74 -0.71
CA PRO A 262 -15.58 -3.24 0.67
C PRO A 262 -14.19 -3.09 1.31
N GLY A 263 -13.22 -3.94 0.93
CA GLY A 263 -11.81 -3.82 1.33
C GLY A 263 -10.96 -2.98 0.37
N ASN A 264 -11.60 -2.27 -0.59
CA ASN A 264 -10.99 -1.34 -1.52
C ASN A 264 -9.81 -1.94 -2.30
N VAL A 265 -8.72 -1.19 -2.47
CA VAL A 265 -7.52 -1.59 -3.24
C VAL A 265 -6.81 -2.79 -2.61
N ARG A 266 -6.86 -2.91 -1.27
CA ARG A 266 -6.24 -4.06 -0.58
C ARG A 266 -6.96 -5.37 -0.94
N GLU A 267 -8.27 -5.36 -0.98
CA GLU A 267 -9.06 -6.53 -1.36
C GLU A 267 -8.86 -6.87 -2.85
N LEU A 268 -8.86 -5.87 -3.74
CA LEU A 268 -8.55 -6.06 -5.15
C LEU A 268 -7.16 -6.69 -5.35
N GLY A 269 -6.14 -6.17 -4.66
CA GLY A 269 -4.79 -6.74 -4.70
C GLY A 269 -4.76 -8.22 -4.31
N ASN A 270 -5.37 -8.57 -3.17
CA ASN A 270 -5.47 -9.95 -2.69
C ASN A 270 -6.24 -10.86 -3.66
N ALA A 271 -7.30 -10.33 -4.30
CA ALA A 271 -8.09 -11.08 -5.28
C ALA A 271 -7.28 -11.42 -6.53
N ILE A 272 -6.50 -10.46 -7.05
CA ILE A 272 -5.62 -10.67 -8.20
C ILE A 272 -4.44 -11.58 -7.84
N GLU A 273 -3.81 -11.39 -6.67
CA GLU A 273 -2.75 -12.28 -6.19
C GLU A 273 -3.21 -13.74 -6.14
N ARG A 274 -4.36 -13.99 -5.51
CA ARG A 274 -4.96 -15.33 -5.47
C ARG A 274 -5.21 -15.86 -6.88
N ALA A 275 -5.78 -15.04 -7.77
CA ALA A 275 -6.05 -15.45 -9.15
C ALA A 275 -4.76 -15.80 -9.90
N VAL A 276 -3.67 -15.05 -9.69
CA VAL A 276 -2.34 -15.37 -10.25
C VAL A 276 -1.84 -16.70 -9.70
N VAL A 277 -1.94 -16.96 -8.40
CA VAL A 277 -1.46 -18.21 -7.79
C VAL A 277 -2.18 -19.44 -8.35
N VAL A 278 -3.50 -19.39 -8.53
CA VAL A 278 -4.30 -20.53 -9.01
C VAL A 278 -4.36 -20.65 -10.54
N CYS A 279 -3.94 -19.63 -11.29
CA CYS A 279 -3.99 -19.62 -12.74
C CYS A 279 -2.85 -20.45 -13.34
N ASP A 280 -3.20 -21.49 -14.11
CA ASP A 280 -2.26 -22.35 -14.84
C ASP A 280 -2.17 -22.00 -16.34
N SER A 281 -2.84 -20.92 -16.76
CA SER A 281 -2.86 -20.44 -18.13
C SER A 281 -2.17 -19.07 -18.27
N ASN A 282 -2.13 -18.52 -19.47
CA ASN A 282 -1.57 -17.20 -19.75
C ASN A 282 -2.57 -16.04 -19.52
N ALA A 283 -3.79 -16.34 -19.01
CA ALA A 283 -4.82 -15.35 -18.76
C ALA A 283 -5.63 -15.69 -17.50
N ILE A 284 -5.98 -14.67 -16.71
CA ILE A 284 -6.93 -14.81 -15.59
C ILE A 284 -8.35 -14.88 -16.16
N HIS A 285 -9.05 -15.97 -15.87
CA HIS A 285 -10.46 -16.17 -16.19
C HIS A 285 -11.34 -15.97 -14.95
N ALA A 286 -12.65 -15.82 -15.17
CA ALA A 286 -13.63 -15.59 -14.10
C ALA A 286 -13.55 -16.64 -12.97
N HIS A 287 -13.31 -17.92 -13.30
CA HIS A 287 -13.20 -19.01 -12.32
C HIS A 287 -11.92 -18.97 -11.47
N HIS A 288 -10.90 -18.19 -11.84
CA HIS A 288 -9.71 -17.97 -11.01
C HIS A 288 -9.95 -16.92 -9.92
N LEU A 289 -10.97 -16.04 -10.12
CA LEU A 289 -11.31 -15.03 -9.13
C LEU A 289 -11.94 -15.65 -7.87
N PRO A 290 -11.84 -14.98 -6.71
CA PRO A 290 -12.47 -15.46 -5.48
C PRO A 290 -13.97 -15.75 -5.64
N PRO A 291 -14.51 -16.78 -4.98
CA PRO A 291 -15.94 -17.11 -5.04
C PRO A 291 -16.86 -15.96 -4.67
N THR A 292 -16.42 -15.05 -3.79
CA THR A 292 -17.16 -13.84 -3.40
C THR A 292 -17.45 -12.90 -4.56
N LEU A 293 -16.63 -12.90 -5.60
CA LEU A 293 -16.89 -12.12 -6.83
C LEU A 293 -17.77 -12.89 -7.81
N GLN A 294 -17.90 -14.22 -7.65
CA GLN A 294 -18.67 -15.07 -8.55
C GLN A 294 -20.14 -15.21 -8.14
N THR A 295 -20.52 -14.71 -6.95
CA THR A 295 -21.92 -14.77 -6.48
C THR A 295 -22.75 -13.63 -7.07
N ALA A 296 -24.03 -13.92 -7.35
CA ALA A 296 -24.98 -12.96 -7.92
C ALA A 296 -25.18 -11.71 -7.05
N GLU A 297 -25.03 -11.83 -5.72
CA GLU A 297 -25.11 -10.72 -4.78
C GLU A 297 -23.97 -9.72 -4.96
N ALA A 298 -22.80 -10.19 -5.39
CA ALA A 298 -21.60 -9.38 -5.57
C ALA A 298 -21.72 -8.40 -6.77
N SER A 299 -22.45 -8.80 -7.80
CA SER A 299 -22.62 -7.99 -9.04
C SER A 299 -23.93 -7.20 -9.08
N GLY A 300 -24.81 -7.36 -8.08
CA GLY A 300 -26.17 -6.78 -8.12
C GLY A 300 -27.05 -7.34 -9.26
N THR A 301 -26.54 -8.35 -9.96
CA THR A 301 -27.25 -9.04 -11.03
C THR A 301 -27.76 -10.36 -10.51
N THR A 302 -29.06 -10.49 -10.33
CA THR A 302 -29.68 -11.80 -10.18
C THR A 302 -29.28 -12.65 -11.39
N LEU A 303 -28.59 -13.77 -11.14
CA LEU A 303 -28.27 -14.74 -12.17
C LEU A 303 -29.58 -15.25 -12.78
N LYS A 304 -30.05 -14.61 -13.85
CA LYS A 304 -31.14 -15.10 -14.70
C LYS A 304 -30.65 -16.07 -15.78
N LEU A 305 -29.38 -16.50 -15.69
CA LEU A 305 -28.80 -17.40 -16.66
C LEU A 305 -29.07 -18.85 -16.24
N SER A 306 -29.66 -19.61 -17.13
CA SER A 306 -29.80 -21.06 -17.02
C SER A 306 -28.41 -21.72 -17.06
N LEU A 307 -28.29 -22.96 -16.55
CA LEU A 307 -27.04 -23.73 -16.63
C LEU A 307 -26.52 -23.79 -18.09
N THR A 308 -27.41 -23.88 -19.05
CA THR A 308 -27.09 -23.91 -20.48
C THR A 308 -26.44 -22.61 -20.93
N GLU A 309 -26.97 -21.46 -20.52
CA GLU A 309 -26.40 -20.15 -20.87
C GLU A 309 -25.04 -19.92 -20.21
N LEU A 310 -24.83 -20.41 -18.99
CA LEU A 310 -23.52 -20.37 -18.30
C LEU A 310 -22.49 -21.23 -19.05
N VAL A 311 -22.84 -22.44 -19.43
CA VAL A 311 -21.96 -23.32 -20.21
C VAL A 311 -21.65 -22.71 -21.56
N ASP A 312 -22.66 -22.16 -22.25
CA ASP A 312 -22.50 -21.50 -23.55
C ASP A 312 -21.59 -20.26 -23.45
N ALA A 313 -21.67 -19.49 -22.38
CA ALA A 313 -20.78 -18.33 -22.15
C ALA A 313 -19.32 -18.76 -21.97
N VAL A 314 -19.05 -19.74 -21.08
CA VAL A 314 -17.70 -20.28 -20.85
C VAL A 314 -17.13 -20.91 -22.15
N GLU A 315 -17.94 -21.64 -22.88
CA GLU A 315 -17.56 -22.25 -24.14
C GLU A 315 -17.19 -21.19 -25.19
N LYS A 316 -18.00 -20.14 -25.31
CA LYS A 316 -17.76 -19.01 -26.22
C LYS A 316 -16.45 -18.30 -25.93
N ASP A 317 -16.16 -18.02 -24.66
CA ASP A 317 -14.93 -17.38 -24.23
C ASP A 317 -13.69 -18.23 -24.52
N ALA A 318 -13.75 -19.52 -24.21
CA ALA A 318 -12.66 -20.44 -24.52
C ALA A 318 -12.35 -20.50 -26.02
N LEU A 319 -13.39 -20.51 -26.86
CA LEU A 319 -13.24 -20.50 -28.31
C LEU A 319 -12.61 -19.20 -28.83
N GLN A 320 -13.04 -18.05 -28.31
CA GLN A 320 -12.49 -16.74 -28.69
C GLN A 320 -11.04 -16.60 -28.29
N ASP A 321 -10.67 -17.03 -27.08
CA ASP A 321 -9.31 -16.98 -26.57
C ASP A 321 -8.36 -17.90 -27.34
N ALA A 322 -8.83 -19.09 -27.72
CA ALA A 322 -8.09 -19.98 -28.58
C ALA A 322 -7.87 -19.39 -29.98
N LEU A 323 -8.88 -18.71 -30.54
CA LEU A 323 -8.76 -18.02 -31.84
C LEU A 323 -7.80 -16.82 -31.77
N LYS A 324 -7.85 -16.02 -30.70
CA LYS A 324 -6.88 -14.93 -30.49
C LYS A 324 -5.46 -15.46 -30.40
N SER A 325 -5.24 -16.51 -29.58
CA SER A 325 -3.92 -17.14 -29.41
C SER A 325 -3.38 -17.80 -30.67
N ALA A 326 -4.28 -18.31 -31.51
CA ALA A 326 -3.96 -18.94 -32.80
C ALA A 326 -3.95 -17.95 -33.99
N ARG A 327 -4.15 -16.63 -33.75
CA ARG A 327 -4.25 -15.60 -34.79
C ARG A 327 -5.25 -15.98 -35.89
N GLY A 328 -6.45 -16.41 -35.52
CA GLY A 328 -7.50 -16.81 -36.44
C GLY A 328 -7.33 -18.20 -37.07
N ASN A 329 -6.23 -18.91 -36.86
CA ASN A 329 -6.02 -20.25 -37.38
C ASN A 329 -6.85 -21.28 -36.58
N ARG A 330 -7.94 -21.77 -37.18
CA ARG A 330 -8.91 -22.68 -36.56
C ARG A 330 -8.34 -24.03 -36.21
N ALA A 331 -7.47 -24.60 -37.02
CA ALA A 331 -6.82 -25.88 -36.75
C ALA A 331 -5.88 -25.79 -35.53
N LYS A 332 -5.13 -24.69 -35.44
CA LYS A 332 -4.26 -24.42 -34.28
C LYS A 332 -5.08 -24.16 -33.02
N ALA A 333 -6.18 -23.41 -33.13
CA ALA A 333 -7.10 -23.13 -32.03
C ALA A 333 -7.77 -24.40 -31.49
N ALA A 334 -8.20 -25.29 -32.37
CA ALA A 334 -8.75 -26.61 -31.99
C ALA A 334 -7.74 -27.47 -31.20
N ARG A 335 -6.46 -27.47 -31.59
CA ARG A 335 -5.39 -28.19 -30.85
C ARG A 335 -5.17 -27.57 -29.45
N LEU A 336 -5.20 -26.24 -29.32
CA LEU A 336 -5.07 -25.57 -28.02
C LEU A 336 -6.16 -25.97 -27.03
N LEU A 337 -7.36 -26.27 -27.53
CA LEU A 337 -8.50 -26.74 -26.73
C LEU A 337 -8.63 -28.26 -26.67
N SER A 338 -7.60 -29.01 -27.10
CA SER A 338 -7.59 -30.49 -27.14
C SER A 338 -8.83 -31.08 -27.80
N THR A 339 -9.33 -30.43 -28.87
CA THR A 339 -10.52 -30.85 -29.62
C THR A 339 -10.24 -31.00 -31.11
N THR A 340 -11.16 -31.66 -31.83
CA THR A 340 -11.04 -31.80 -33.27
C THR A 340 -11.48 -30.51 -33.98
N GLU A 341 -10.87 -30.23 -35.16
CA GLU A 341 -11.25 -29.05 -35.97
C GLU A 341 -12.74 -29.05 -36.36
N ARG A 342 -13.33 -30.25 -36.55
CA ARG A 342 -14.77 -30.41 -36.85
C ARG A 342 -15.63 -29.93 -35.70
N ILE A 343 -15.34 -30.34 -34.45
CA ILE A 343 -16.06 -29.92 -33.26
C ILE A 343 -15.85 -28.45 -33.00
N PHE A 344 -14.63 -27.96 -33.15
CA PHE A 344 -14.30 -26.54 -32.99
C PHE A 344 -15.09 -25.66 -33.96
N ASN A 345 -15.11 -25.98 -35.24
CA ASN A 345 -15.85 -25.26 -36.28
C ASN A 345 -17.37 -25.28 -36.02
N TYR A 346 -17.92 -26.40 -35.55
CA TYR A 346 -19.32 -26.49 -35.17
C TYR A 346 -19.64 -25.51 -34.02
N LYS A 347 -18.84 -25.52 -32.98
CA LYS A 347 -19.01 -24.63 -31.80
C LYS A 347 -18.82 -23.14 -32.15
N VAL A 348 -17.85 -22.81 -32.97
CA VAL A 348 -17.65 -21.44 -33.49
C VAL A 348 -18.88 -20.93 -34.22
N ARG A 349 -19.51 -21.79 -35.06
CA ARG A 349 -20.78 -21.46 -35.75
C ARG A 349 -21.95 -21.34 -34.77
N LYS A 350 -22.07 -22.26 -33.83
CA LYS A 350 -23.12 -22.27 -32.79
C LYS A 350 -23.12 -20.95 -32.01
N HIS A 351 -21.97 -20.46 -31.64
CA HIS A 351 -21.81 -19.22 -30.84
C HIS A 351 -21.70 -17.94 -31.70
N GLY A 352 -21.86 -18.03 -33.02
CA GLY A 352 -21.81 -16.87 -33.92
C GLY A 352 -20.49 -16.11 -33.93
N ILE A 353 -19.36 -16.82 -33.66
CA ILE A 353 -18.06 -16.19 -33.58
C ILE A 353 -17.48 -15.99 -34.98
N ASP A 354 -17.20 -14.73 -35.35
CA ASP A 354 -16.53 -14.39 -36.60
C ASP A 354 -14.99 -14.55 -36.40
N TRP A 355 -14.45 -15.71 -36.75
CA TRP A 355 -13.05 -16.04 -36.63
C TRP A 355 -12.12 -15.15 -37.47
N ARG A 356 -12.65 -14.52 -38.54
CA ARG A 356 -11.88 -13.62 -39.43
C ARG A 356 -11.39 -12.37 -38.72
N ARG A 357 -12.10 -11.92 -37.71
CA ARG A 357 -11.71 -10.77 -36.87
C ARG A 357 -10.44 -10.98 -36.06
N PHE A 358 -9.97 -12.21 -35.98
CA PHE A 358 -8.74 -12.58 -35.23
C PHE A 358 -7.54 -12.82 -36.15
N HIS A 359 -7.69 -12.64 -37.46
CA HIS A 359 -6.58 -12.55 -38.38
C HIS A 359 -5.94 -11.18 -38.28
N ALA A 360 -4.73 -11.08 -37.68
CA ALA A 360 -3.85 -9.92 -37.73
C ALA A 360 -2.64 -10.25 -38.61
#